data_eb1d6eda3e9eca14d45fc8aebb8708c4
#
_entry.id   eb1d6eda3e9eca14d45fc8aebb8708c4
#
_cell.length_a   1.000
_cell.length_b   1.000
_cell.length_c   1.000
_cell.angle_alpha   90.00
_cell.angle_beta   90.00
_cell.angle_gamma   90.00
#
_symmetry.space_group_name_H-M   'P 1'
#
loop_
_entity.id
_entity.type
_entity.pdbx_description
1 polymer ?
#
loop_
_entity_poly.entity_id
_entity_poly.type
_entity_poly.pdbx_seq_one_letter_code
_entity_poly.pdbx_strand_id
1 'polypeptide(L)'
;MYTAKGLLNGDALFELTIFEGSDQMGCGMPYRSGMNADYMYCNAFSREIPSITRPLVSWLHDQDDDFLDGWDMARDDIDARDFYPRVLLGEYMKSEFRDLCDAGRSAGHVINVLPRHQVHDITPTGTGMSLDIQTPHGKSVFTFDQVVVATGHSWPSSPTLGQADLVSPWPYTNITDQPAGKIGVLGSSLSAIDVIVALGNAHGGFIEDGDNVSWFPDAGHEDLSITMVSHKGIMPEPDFYYPFPYEPLTYIHPDAVSAELEKGPDGLLERVFALMVQELNDAAPQYMAELGPDAQTINGFADAYFHHRETLGGLRALRESLNAAIKSKTLKETQHHRYALLRGHENFELVLEHLNDSDWQRFNDMLMPVFGDCYAAVPHISVRRVLALYDAGVLQIIPTGSESAFENTVSGGVSVMTIDGAIEFDALIDARGQAAAPVSALPFPSLVGAMVDPDQEVQEPFELALPSKVQGAVYCLAMPQILKRHPFSQGLANCDALGRSVAKHILGDR
;
A
#
# COMPACT_ATOMS: atom_id res chain seq x y z
N MET A 1 7.18 -4.49 -13.81
CA MET A 1 8.17 -5.56 -13.55
C MET A 1 7.53 -6.94 -13.54
N TYR A 2 6.56 -7.25 -12.69
CA TYR A 2 5.93 -8.57 -12.60
C TYR A 2 5.20 -9.00 -13.89
N THR A 3 4.57 -8.07 -14.62
CA THR A 3 4.02 -8.37 -15.96
C THR A 3 5.11 -8.80 -16.93
N ALA A 4 6.25 -8.08 -16.95
CA ALA A 4 7.40 -8.46 -17.79
C ALA A 4 7.94 -9.86 -17.40
N LYS A 5 8.04 -10.16 -16.11
CA LYS A 5 8.39 -11.51 -15.61
C LYS A 5 7.41 -12.58 -16.14
N GLY A 6 6.11 -12.30 -16.06
CA GLY A 6 5.08 -13.23 -16.56
C GLY A 6 5.18 -13.46 -18.07
N LEU A 7 5.40 -12.40 -18.86
CA LEU A 7 5.60 -12.47 -20.30
C LEU A 7 6.85 -13.29 -20.68
N LEU A 8 7.97 -13.05 -19.98
CA LEU A 8 9.25 -13.71 -20.25
C LEU A 8 9.27 -15.20 -19.88
N ASN A 9 8.31 -15.66 -19.10
CA ASN A 9 8.13 -17.08 -18.79
C ASN A 9 7.32 -17.84 -19.88
N GLY A 10 6.78 -17.16 -20.89
CA GLY A 10 6.06 -17.79 -22.00
C GLY A 10 7.00 -18.21 -23.14
N ASP A 11 6.51 -19.11 -24.03
CA ASP A 11 7.30 -19.64 -25.15
C ASP A 11 7.35 -18.70 -26.37
N ALA A 12 6.47 -17.67 -26.42
CA ALA A 12 6.38 -16.79 -27.58
C ALA A 12 7.45 -15.68 -27.52
N LEU A 13 8.18 -15.48 -28.61
CA LEU A 13 9.11 -14.36 -28.74
C LEU A 13 8.36 -13.07 -29.07
N PHE A 14 8.75 -11.97 -28.44
CA PHE A 14 8.15 -10.64 -28.62
C PHE A 14 9.18 -9.51 -28.48
N GLU A 15 8.77 -8.31 -28.88
CA GLU A 15 9.44 -7.08 -28.60
C GLU A 15 8.74 -6.38 -27.44
N LEU A 16 9.48 -6.11 -26.35
CA LEU A 16 9.01 -5.40 -25.16
C LEU A 16 9.74 -4.07 -25.04
N THR A 17 9.00 -2.97 -25.04
CA THR A 17 9.55 -1.65 -24.75
C THR A 17 9.00 -1.14 -23.42
N ILE A 18 9.87 -0.76 -22.51
CA ILE A 18 9.53 -0.28 -21.16
C ILE A 18 9.93 1.20 -21.07
N PHE A 19 8.94 2.06 -20.87
CA PHE A 19 9.11 3.49 -20.67
C PHE A 19 9.05 3.81 -19.18
N GLU A 20 9.97 4.65 -18.70
CA GLU A 20 9.97 5.21 -17.36
C GLU A 20 10.27 6.70 -17.43
N GLY A 21 9.43 7.53 -16.78
CA GLY A 21 9.60 8.99 -16.78
C GLY A 21 10.83 9.47 -16.02
N SER A 22 11.29 8.71 -15.02
CA SER A 22 12.51 8.97 -14.27
C SER A 22 13.75 8.28 -14.86
N ASP A 23 14.89 8.44 -14.23
CA ASP A 23 16.12 7.72 -14.55
C ASP A 23 16.27 6.39 -13.76
N GLN A 24 15.37 6.12 -12.79
CA GLN A 24 15.42 4.95 -11.92
C GLN A 24 14.50 3.85 -12.41
N MET A 25 15.03 2.95 -13.23
CA MET A 25 14.28 1.82 -13.80
C MET A 25 14.12 0.69 -12.77
N GLY A 26 12.96 0.01 -12.82
CA GLY A 26 12.72 -1.22 -12.05
C GLY A 26 12.16 -1.02 -10.65
N CYS A 27 12.34 0.14 -10.02
CA CYS A 27 11.71 0.46 -8.74
C CYS A 27 10.48 1.35 -8.94
N GLY A 28 9.38 1.05 -8.27
CA GLY A 28 8.21 1.93 -8.21
C GLY A 28 8.41 3.10 -7.24
N MET A 29 7.49 4.07 -7.26
CA MET A 29 7.53 5.25 -6.39
C MET A 29 7.73 4.91 -4.91
N PRO A 30 7.08 3.87 -4.31
CA PRO A 30 7.24 3.55 -2.89
C PRO A 30 8.64 3.09 -2.48
N TYR A 31 9.51 2.77 -3.44
CA TYR A 31 10.86 2.22 -3.20
C TYR A 31 11.97 3.10 -3.79
N ARG A 32 11.60 4.22 -4.38
CA ARG A 32 12.54 5.11 -5.08
C ARG A 32 13.27 6.01 -4.09
N SER A 33 14.58 6.05 -4.17
CA SER A 33 15.41 7.05 -3.49
C SER A 33 15.02 8.46 -3.96
N GLY A 34 15.00 9.43 -3.05
CA GLY A 34 14.52 10.79 -3.29
C GLY A 34 13.00 10.96 -3.15
N MET A 35 12.22 9.88 -3.32
CA MET A 35 10.80 9.86 -2.95
C MET A 35 10.62 9.42 -1.49
N ASN A 36 11.44 8.48 -1.03
CA ASN A 36 11.47 7.95 0.33
C ASN A 36 12.84 8.13 0.95
N ALA A 37 12.90 8.24 2.27
CA ALA A 37 14.12 8.28 3.04
C ALA A 37 14.56 6.88 3.49
N ASP A 38 15.84 6.73 3.83
CA ASP A 38 16.45 5.44 4.18
C ASP A 38 15.89 4.86 5.49
N TYR A 39 15.36 5.70 6.37
CA TYR A 39 14.73 5.29 7.62
C TYR A 39 13.25 4.87 7.48
N MET A 40 12.67 4.90 6.29
CA MET A 40 11.31 4.44 6.01
C MET A 40 11.33 2.96 5.68
N TYR A 41 10.68 2.13 6.52
CA TYR A 41 10.68 0.69 6.38
C TYR A 41 9.52 0.17 5.52
N CYS A 42 9.75 -0.98 4.87
CA CYS A 42 8.67 -1.76 4.26
C CYS A 42 7.70 -2.26 5.33
N ASN A 43 6.47 -2.53 4.93
CA ASN A 43 5.44 -3.17 5.77
C ASN A 43 5.22 -4.64 5.42
N ALA A 44 6.12 -5.25 4.68
CA ALA A 44 6.20 -6.67 4.41
C ALA A 44 7.60 -7.16 4.75
N PHE A 45 7.73 -8.29 5.43
CA PHE A 45 9.04 -8.87 5.66
C PHE A 45 9.56 -9.56 4.39
N SER A 46 10.87 -9.74 4.29
CA SER A 46 11.55 -10.10 3.06
C SER A 46 11.02 -11.39 2.41
N ARG A 47 10.56 -12.35 3.21
CA ARG A 47 10.02 -13.63 2.75
C ARG A 47 8.65 -13.51 2.04
N GLU A 48 7.88 -12.46 2.32
CA GLU A 48 6.59 -12.19 1.68
C GLU A 48 6.75 -11.49 0.33
N ILE A 49 7.94 -10.96 0.04
CA ILE A 49 8.22 -10.26 -1.22
C ILE A 49 8.39 -11.28 -2.34
N PRO A 50 7.51 -11.29 -3.37
CA PRO A 50 7.66 -12.19 -4.48
C PRO A 50 8.98 -11.95 -5.22
N SER A 51 9.82 -12.97 -5.33
CA SER A 51 11.09 -12.87 -6.04
C SER A 51 10.87 -12.55 -7.52
N ILE A 52 11.76 -11.78 -8.11
CA ILE A 52 11.80 -11.54 -9.56
C ILE A 52 12.64 -12.64 -10.22
N THR A 53 13.96 -12.66 -10.01
CA THR A 53 14.86 -13.72 -10.43
C THR A 53 15.37 -14.52 -9.23
N ARG A 54 15.60 -13.87 -8.08
CA ARG A 54 16.01 -14.49 -6.81
C ARG A 54 15.37 -13.78 -5.60
N PRO A 55 15.24 -14.44 -4.43
CA PRO A 55 14.71 -13.82 -3.21
C PRO A 55 15.61 -12.67 -2.70
N LEU A 56 14.97 -11.68 -2.02
CA LEU A 56 15.68 -10.54 -1.43
C LEU A 56 16.82 -10.97 -0.49
N VAL A 57 16.57 -11.91 0.41
CA VAL A 57 17.62 -12.42 1.34
C VAL A 57 18.81 -13.00 0.59
N SER A 58 18.58 -13.76 -0.49
CA SER A 58 19.68 -14.30 -1.31
C SER A 58 20.46 -13.18 -1.98
N TRP A 59 19.76 -12.16 -2.48
CA TRP A 59 20.40 -11.01 -3.08
C TRP A 59 21.22 -10.21 -2.07
N LEU A 60 20.75 -10.04 -0.83
CA LEU A 60 21.49 -9.37 0.25
C LEU A 60 22.76 -10.12 0.61
N HIS A 61 22.71 -11.46 0.73
CA HIS A 61 23.88 -12.26 1.00
C HIS A 61 24.94 -12.20 -0.10
N ASP A 62 24.57 -11.89 -1.34
CA ASP A 62 25.48 -11.76 -2.48
C ASP A 62 26.12 -10.35 -2.57
N GLN A 63 25.67 -9.36 -1.74
CA GLN A 63 26.30 -8.04 -1.72
C GLN A 63 27.67 -8.08 -1.04
N ASP A 64 28.55 -7.14 -1.40
CA ASP A 64 29.82 -6.95 -0.72
C ASP A 64 29.63 -6.28 0.67
N ASP A 65 30.69 -6.34 1.49
CA ASP A 65 30.63 -5.81 2.84
C ASP A 65 30.49 -4.28 2.84
N ASP A 66 31.10 -3.57 1.87
CA ASP A 66 30.97 -2.11 1.74
C ASP A 66 29.50 -1.70 1.50
N PHE A 67 28.76 -2.48 0.71
CA PHE A 67 27.33 -2.24 0.50
C PHE A 67 26.53 -2.46 1.78
N LEU A 68 26.76 -3.57 2.48
CA LEU A 68 26.05 -3.89 3.73
C LEU A 68 26.37 -2.89 4.83
N ASP A 69 27.64 -2.47 4.97
CA ASP A 69 28.08 -1.45 5.93
C ASP A 69 27.40 -0.10 5.67
N GLY A 70 27.13 0.23 4.40
CA GLY A 70 26.36 1.43 4.01
C GLY A 70 24.92 1.44 4.53
N TRP A 71 24.41 0.29 4.93
CA TRP A 71 23.06 0.11 5.51
C TRP A 71 23.10 -0.27 7.00
N ASP A 72 24.23 -0.14 7.67
CA ASP A 72 24.43 -0.59 9.06
C ASP A 72 23.99 -2.05 9.28
N MET A 73 24.26 -2.93 8.31
CA MET A 73 23.77 -4.30 8.28
C MET A 73 24.91 -5.32 8.36
N ALA A 74 24.93 -6.15 9.41
CA ALA A 74 25.82 -7.29 9.46
C ALA A 74 25.25 -8.45 8.64
N ARG A 75 26.12 -9.15 7.89
CA ARG A 75 25.71 -10.29 7.04
C ARG A 75 25.01 -11.39 7.81
N ASP A 76 25.43 -11.65 9.05
CA ASP A 76 24.86 -12.67 9.93
C ASP A 76 23.48 -12.27 10.49
N ASP A 77 23.12 -10.99 10.41
CA ASP A 77 21.82 -10.48 10.88
C ASP A 77 20.76 -10.48 9.76
N ILE A 78 21.11 -10.88 8.53
CA ILE A 78 20.15 -10.95 7.43
C ILE A 78 19.15 -12.07 7.67
N ASP A 79 17.88 -11.72 7.92
CA ASP A 79 16.80 -12.68 8.18
C ASP A 79 15.62 -12.50 7.20
N ALA A 80 15.05 -13.63 6.83
CA ALA A 80 13.90 -13.70 5.92
C ALA A 80 12.60 -13.15 6.54
N ARG A 81 12.56 -12.96 7.85
CA ARG A 81 11.43 -12.40 8.60
C ARG A 81 11.65 -10.94 9.01
N ASP A 82 12.75 -10.32 8.56
CA ASP A 82 13.01 -8.92 8.83
C ASP A 82 12.37 -8.00 7.81
N PHE A 83 12.10 -6.79 8.28
CA PHE A 83 11.66 -5.65 7.49
C PHE A 83 12.87 -4.82 7.12
N TYR A 84 13.00 -4.48 5.86
CA TYR A 84 14.11 -3.68 5.35
C TYR A 84 13.66 -2.28 4.92
N PRO A 85 14.57 -1.29 4.87
CA PRO A 85 14.27 0.03 4.34
C PRO A 85 13.70 -0.04 2.91
N ARG A 86 12.72 0.80 2.61
CA ARG A 86 12.10 0.83 1.28
C ARG A 86 13.09 1.13 0.17
N VAL A 87 14.04 2.02 0.42
CA VAL A 87 15.07 2.37 -0.57
C VAL A 87 16.01 1.20 -0.83
N LEU A 88 16.35 0.41 0.19
CA LEU A 88 17.12 -0.83 0.02
C LEU A 88 16.38 -1.85 -0.86
N LEU A 89 15.05 -2.01 -0.62
CA LEU A 89 14.22 -2.83 -1.50
C LEU A 89 14.19 -2.26 -2.93
N GLY A 90 14.26 -0.95 -3.08
CA GLY A 90 14.42 -0.28 -4.38
C GLY A 90 15.70 -0.69 -5.11
N GLU A 91 16.83 -0.79 -4.41
CA GLU A 91 18.10 -1.26 -5.00
C GLU A 91 18.03 -2.73 -5.43
N TYR A 92 17.44 -3.59 -4.60
CA TYR A 92 17.12 -4.98 -4.98
C TYR A 92 16.28 -5.03 -6.26
N MET A 93 15.16 -4.28 -6.32
CA MET A 93 14.27 -4.28 -7.48
C MET A 93 14.96 -3.78 -8.75
N LYS A 94 15.82 -2.77 -8.66
CA LYS A 94 16.63 -2.29 -9.81
C LYS A 94 17.60 -3.36 -10.31
N SER A 95 18.25 -4.08 -9.39
CA SER A 95 19.14 -5.21 -9.71
C SER A 95 18.39 -6.33 -10.42
N GLU A 96 17.31 -6.78 -9.81
CA GLU A 96 16.47 -7.87 -10.32
C GLU A 96 15.81 -7.52 -11.67
N PHE A 97 15.44 -6.26 -11.87
CA PHE A 97 14.91 -5.79 -13.15
C PHE A 97 15.97 -5.88 -14.27
N ARG A 98 17.22 -5.53 -14.00
CA ARG A 98 18.33 -5.68 -14.96
C ARG A 98 18.52 -7.16 -15.31
N ASP A 99 18.62 -8.01 -14.28
CA ASP A 99 18.85 -9.44 -14.44
C ASP A 99 17.69 -10.09 -15.25
N LEU A 100 16.44 -9.69 -14.98
CA LEU A 100 15.27 -10.13 -15.74
C LEU A 100 15.34 -9.72 -17.22
N CYS A 101 15.71 -8.47 -17.50
CA CYS A 101 15.84 -7.98 -18.88
C CYS A 101 16.97 -8.71 -19.63
N ASP A 102 18.10 -8.97 -18.97
CA ASP A 102 19.24 -9.65 -19.57
C ASP A 102 18.94 -11.14 -19.81
N ALA A 103 18.24 -11.78 -18.91
CA ALA A 103 17.72 -13.14 -19.11
C ALA A 103 16.77 -13.21 -20.31
N GLY A 104 15.84 -12.25 -20.41
CA GLY A 104 14.91 -12.18 -21.56
C GLY A 104 15.62 -11.96 -22.88
N ARG A 105 16.60 -11.06 -22.95
CA ARG A 105 17.44 -10.86 -24.16
C ARG A 105 18.21 -12.13 -24.52
N SER A 106 18.74 -12.83 -23.53
CA SER A 106 19.44 -14.09 -23.71
C SER A 106 18.52 -15.21 -24.21
N ALA A 107 17.24 -15.17 -23.88
CA ALA A 107 16.21 -16.06 -24.38
C ALA A 107 15.72 -15.72 -25.80
N GLY A 108 16.16 -14.58 -26.37
CA GLY A 108 15.87 -14.18 -27.74
C GLY A 108 14.80 -13.11 -27.90
N HIS A 109 14.24 -12.57 -26.80
CA HIS A 109 13.33 -11.43 -26.86
C HIS A 109 14.07 -10.12 -27.18
N VAL A 110 13.37 -9.19 -27.84
CA VAL A 110 13.88 -7.82 -28.01
C VAL A 110 13.35 -6.99 -26.84
N ILE A 111 14.25 -6.52 -25.97
CA ILE A 111 13.86 -5.74 -24.78
C ILE A 111 14.52 -4.37 -24.82
N ASN A 112 13.71 -3.34 -24.97
CA ASN A 112 14.09 -1.93 -24.97
C ASN A 112 13.71 -1.32 -23.61
N VAL A 113 14.69 -0.78 -22.89
CA VAL A 113 14.50 -0.11 -21.60
C VAL A 113 14.84 1.37 -21.77
N LEU A 114 13.85 2.23 -21.62
CA LEU A 114 13.93 3.64 -21.98
C LEU A 114 13.63 4.54 -20.76
N PRO A 115 14.66 4.86 -19.92
CA PRO A 115 14.53 5.84 -18.84
C PRO A 115 14.36 7.26 -19.38
N ARG A 116 13.78 8.14 -18.58
CA ARG A 116 13.47 9.55 -18.93
C ARG A 116 12.64 9.68 -20.21
N HIS A 117 11.72 8.74 -20.40
CA HIS A 117 10.73 8.73 -21.48
C HIS A 117 9.34 8.78 -20.86
N GLN A 118 8.75 9.98 -20.83
CA GLN A 118 7.44 10.22 -20.26
C GLN A 118 6.35 10.04 -21.31
N VAL A 119 5.47 9.05 -21.13
CA VAL A 119 4.27 8.89 -21.96
C VAL A 119 3.26 9.97 -21.56
N HIS A 120 2.87 10.80 -22.53
CA HIS A 120 1.89 11.88 -22.32
C HIS A 120 0.49 11.51 -22.76
N ASP A 121 0.37 10.68 -23.81
CA ASP A 121 -0.94 10.23 -24.28
C ASP A 121 -0.84 8.87 -25.00
N ILE A 122 -1.95 8.17 -25.04
CA ILE A 122 -2.13 6.89 -25.73
C ILE A 122 -3.35 7.05 -26.65
N THR A 123 -3.14 6.94 -27.96
CA THR A 123 -4.20 7.06 -28.95
C THR A 123 -4.46 5.71 -29.62
N PRO A 124 -5.62 5.06 -29.35
CA PRO A 124 -6.04 3.86 -30.07
C PRO A 124 -6.28 4.16 -31.55
N THR A 125 -5.72 3.34 -32.43
CA THR A 125 -5.82 3.48 -33.91
C THR A 125 -6.35 2.20 -34.55
N GLY A 126 -6.59 2.24 -35.88
CA GLY A 126 -6.94 1.05 -36.62
C GLY A 126 -5.79 0.04 -36.81
N THR A 127 -4.58 0.35 -36.38
CA THR A 127 -3.39 -0.49 -36.59
C THR A 127 -2.58 -0.71 -35.27
N GLY A 128 -3.13 -0.35 -34.11
CA GLY A 128 -2.48 -0.48 -32.82
C GLY A 128 -2.63 0.76 -31.93
N MET A 129 -1.79 0.87 -30.93
CA MET A 129 -1.75 1.98 -29.96
C MET A 129 -0.60 2.93 -30.29
N SER A 130 -0.92 4.19 -30.59
CA SER A 130 0.07 5.26 -30.80
C SER A 130 0.33 5.98 -29.49
N LEU A 131 1.59 6.05 -29.06
CA LEU A 131 2.02 6.69 -27.81
C LEU A 131 2.79 7.97 -28.10
N ASP A 132 2.31 9.09 -27.56
CA ASP A 132 3.03 10.37 -27.57
C ASP A 132 3.97 10.43 -26.37
N ILE A 133 5.26 10.54 -26.62
CA ILE A 133 6.30 10.41 -25.59
C ILE A 133 7.21 11.62 -25.62
N GLN A 134 7.44 12.23 -24.42
CA GLN A 134 8.56 13.16 -24.21
C GLN A 134 9.80 12.37 -23.92
N THR A 135 10.80 12.54 -24.76
CA THR A 135 12.12 11.91 -24.64
C THR A 135 13.18 12.96 -24.23
N PRO A 136 14.39 12.57 -23.83
CA PRO A 136 15.49 13.51 -23.61
C PRO A 136 15.84 14.37 -24.82
N HIS A 137 15.48 13.93 -26.02
CA HIS A 137 15.79 14.58 -27.29
C HIS A 137 14.61 15.32 -27.94
N GLY A 138 13.46 15.37 -27.26
CA GLY A 138 12.23 15.99 -27.76
C GLY A 138 11.07 15.01 -27.81
N LYS A 139 10.00 15.39 -28.50
CA LYS A 139 8.81 14.54 -28.65
C LYS A 139 9.02 13.47 -29.71
N SER A 140 8.51 12.27 -29.43
CA SER A 140 8.53 11.13 -30.33
C SER A 140 7.21 10.38 -30.26
N VAL A 141 6.88 9.65 -31.32
CA VAL A 141 5.68 8.80 -31.40
C VAL A 141 6.12 7.36 -31.62
N PHE A 142 5.57 6.44 -30.85
CA PHE A 142 5.79 5.00 -30.97
C PHE A 142 4.46 4.29 -31.18
N THR A 143 4.47 3.14 -31.84
CA THR A 143 3.25 2.34 -32.08
C THR A 143 3.48 0.92 -31.57
N PHE A 144 2.48 0.37 -30.87
CA PHE A 144 2.49 -0.97 -30.29
C PHE A 144 1.17 -1.69 -30.53
N ASP A 145 1.22 -3.02 -30.56
CA ASP A 145 0.02 -3.85 -30.64
C ASP A 145 -0.74 -3.87 -29.31
N GLN A 146 0.01 -3.85 -28.20
CA GLN A 146 -0.54 -3.92 -26.84
C GLN A 146 0.21 -2.98 -25.91
N VAL A 147 -0.51 -2.40 -24.96
CA VAL A 147 0.04 -1.48 -23.97
C VAL A 147 -0.41 -1.89 -22.56
N VAL A 148 0.52 -1.92 -21.63
CA VAL A 148 0.22 -2.10 -20.20
C VAL A 148 0.51 -0.78 -19.47
N VAL A 149 -0.53 -0.16 -18.96
CA VAL A 149 -0.44 1.06 -18.12
C VAL A 149 -0.14 0.63 -16.70
N ALA A 150 1.12 0.69 -16.32
CA ALA A 150 1.62 0.29 -15.00
C ALA A 150 2.28 1.48 -14.28
N THR A 151 1.59 2.60 -14.20
CA THR A 151 2.09 3.88 -13.65
C THR A 151 2.24 3.87 -12.13
N GLY A 152 1.73 2.82 -11.46
CA GLY A 152 1.83 2.68 -10.00
C GLY A 152 0.95 3.68 -9.25
N HIS A 153 1.44 4.15 -8.11
CA HIS A 153 0.76 5.15 -7.27
C HIS A 153 0.81 6.55 -7.91
N SER A 154 -0.26 7.31 -7.68
CA SER A 154 -0.36 8.71 -8.11
C SER A 154 -0.79 9.59 -6.93
N TRP A 155 0.07 10.52 -6.56
CA TRP A 155 -0.17 11.47 -5.48
C TRP A 155 -0.31 12.88 -6.06
N PRO A 156 -1.36 13.63 -5.69
CA PRO A 156 -1.46 15.02 -6.09
C PRO A 156 -0.29 15.84 -5.52
N SER A 157 0.32 16.69 -6.32
CA SER A 157 1.36 17.60 -5.82
C SER A 157 0.79 18.68 -4.89
N SER A 158 -0.48 19.01 -5.04
CA SER A 158 -1.21 19.99 -4.23
C SER A 158 -2.58 19.41 -3.88
N PRO A 159 -2.64 18.52 -2.87
CA PRO A 159 -3.91 17.94 -2.45
C PRO A 159 -4.78 19.01 -1.77
N THR A 160 -6.10 18.87 -1.90
CA THR A 160 -7.07 19.71 -1.22
C THR A 160 -8.12 18.88 -0.51
N LEU A 161 -8.70 19.41 0.57
CA LEU A 161 -9.82 18.80 1.27
C LEU A 161 -10.75 19.88 1.82
N GLY A 162 -12.01 19.83 1.41
CA GLY A 162 -12.95 20.92 1.71
C GLY A 162 -12.46 22.24 1.11
N GLN A 163 -12.16 23.23 1.94
CA GLN A 163 -11.58 24.52 1.53
C GLN A 163 -10.10 24.67 1.97
N ALA A 164 -9.45 23.59 2.37
CA ALA A 164 -8.06 23.59 2.83
C ALA A 164 -7.10 23.11 1.74
N ASP A 165 -5.96 23.79 1.62
CA ASP A 165 -4.80 23.34 0.87
C ASP A 165 -3.93 22.46 1.78
N LEU A 166 -3.55 21.28 1.30
CA LEU A 166 -2.80 20.29 2.07
C LEU A 166 -1.39 20.13 1.49
N VAL A 167 -0.48 19.66 2.34
CA VAL A 167 0.87 19.27 1.91
C VAL A 167 0.85 17.82 1.43
N SER A 168 1.39 17.57 0.23
CA SER A 168 1.60 16.21 -0.26
C SER A 168 2.72 15.52 0.53
N PRO A 169 2.57 14.26 0.97
CA PRO A 169 3.61 13.56 1.72
C PRO A 169 4.79 13.12 0.84
N TRP A 170 4.64 13.20 -0.48
CA TRP A 170 5.65 12.75 -1.43
C TRP A 170 6.01 13.81 -2.48
N PRO A 171 7.30 14.00 -2.81
CA PRO A 171 8.49 13.35 -2.19
C PRO A 171 8.62 13.69 -0.69
N TYR A 172 9.33 12.85 0.07
CA TYR A 172 9.47 13.01 1.52
C TYR A 172 10.07 14.37 1.93
N THR A 173 10.79 15.04 1.04
CA THR A 173 11.30 16.40 1.27
C THR A 173 10.19 17.42 1.52
N ASN A 174 8.99 17.20 0.97
CA ASN A 174 7.85 18.06 1.28
C ASN A 174 7.50 18.04 2.78
N ILE A 175 7.79 16.92 3.46
CA ILE A 175 7.60 16.74 4.90
C ILE A 175 8.75 17.40 5.67
N THR A 176 9.99 17.07 5.28
CA THR A 176 11.18 17.55 5.99
C THR A 176 11.47 19.02 5.80
N ASP A 177 10.91 19.64 4.76
CA ASP A 177 11.00 21.09 4.50
C ASP A 177 9.99 21.91 5.31
N GLN A 178 9.03 21.27 6.02
CA GLN A 178 8.11 21.99 6.91
C GLN A 178 8.90 22.53 8.11
N PRO A 179 8.71 23.81 8.51
CA PRO A 179 9.33 24.35 9.69
C PRO A 179 8.79 23.69 10.97
N ALA A 180 9.59 23.70 12.04
CA ALA A 180 9.09 23.30 13.36
C ALA A 180 7.92 24.20 13.76
N GLY A 181 6.85 23.60 14.30
CA GLY A 181 5.61 24.28 14.66
C GLY A 181 4.47 23.30 14.88
N LYS A 182 3.24 23.77 14.73
CA LYS A 182 2.04 22.94 14.89
C LYS A 182 1.72 22.24 13.56
N ILE A 183 2.16 20.99 13.41
CA ILE A 183 1.96 20.21 12.18
C ILE A 183 0.86 19.19 12.38
N GLY A 184 -0.18 19.30 11.55
CA GLY A 184 -1.23 18.30 11.45
C GLY A 184 -0.84 17.19 10.46
N VAL A 185 -1.20 15.94 10.78
CA VAL A 185 -1.05 14.78 9.88
C VAL A 185 -2.42 14.14 9.71
N LEU A 186 -2.97 14.23 8.51
CA LEU A 186 -4.29 13.69 8.20
C LEU A 186 -4.18 12.23 7.81
N GLY A 187 -4.65 11.36 8.70
CA GLY A 187 -4.53 9.91 8.62
C GLY A 187 -3.75 9.33 9.81
N SER A 188 -3.82 8.02 9.99
CA SER A 188 -3.16 7.32 11.10
C SER A 188 -2.59 5.95 10.72
N SER A 189 -2.54 5.63 9.42
CA SER A 189 -2.00 4.36 8.92
C SER A 189 -0.54 4.52 8.46
N LEU A 190 -0.04 3.62 7.64
CA LEU A 190 1.37 3.49 7.23
C LEU A 190 1.98 4.80 6.72
N SER A 191 1.28 5.52 5.81
CA SER A 191 1.77 6.80 5.30
C SER A 191 1.92 7.86 6.41
N ALA A 192 1.01 7.87 7.39
CA ALA A 192 1.09 8.78 8.52
C ALA A 192 2.28 8.44 9.44
N ILE A 193 2.58 7.16 9.63
CA ILE A 193 3.78 6.71 10.36
C ILE A 193 5.05 7.22 9.66
N ASP A 194 5.13 7.08 8.34
CA ASP A 194 6.26 7.60 7.57
C ASP A 194 6.42 9.12 7.73
N VAL A 195 5.30 9.87 7.65
CA VAL A 195 5.29 11.33 7.84
C VAL A 195 5.80 11.70 9.24
N ILE A 196 5.30 11.04 10.29
CA ILE A 196 5.69 11.33 11.68
C ILE A 196 7.17 11.04 11.91
N VAL A 197 7.66 9.90 11.40
CA VAL A 197 9.08 9.55 11.52
C VAL A 197 9.95 10.52 10.72
N ALA A 198 9.50 10.99 9.55
CA ALA A 198 10.22 11.99 8.77
C ALA A 198 10.29 13.35 9.48
N LEU A 199 9.19 13.81 10.07
CA LEU A 199 9.18 15.03 10.92
C LEU A 199 10.11 14.86 12.12
N GLY A 200 10.08 13.71 12.79
CA GLY A 200 10.97 13.40 13.90
C GLY A 200 12.45 13.48 13.50
N ASN A 201 12.84 12.98 12.34
CA ASN A 201 14.21 13.06 11.83
C ASN A 201 14.59 14.46 11.33
N ALA A 202 13.63 15.25 10.84
CA ALA A 202 13.90 16.61 10.35
C ALA A 202 14.11 17.63 11.47
N HIS A 203 13.54 17.37 12.66
CA HIS A 203 13.52 18.32 13.77
C HIS A 203 14.18 17.81 15.04
N GLY A 204 14.82 16.64 14.98
CA GLY A 204 15.49 16.04 16.11
C GLY A 204 16.14 14.72 15.77
N GLY A 205 16.52 13.95 16.79
CA GLY A 205 17.18 12.66 16.62
C GLY A 205 16.54 11.55 17.43
N PHE A 206 16.42 10.37 16.82
CA PHE A 206 16.10 9.14 17.53
C PHE A 206 17.39 8.50 18.05
N ILE A 207 17.40 8.14 19.32
CA ILE A 207 18.47 7.36 19.95
C ILE A 207 17.93 5.96 20.18
N GLU A 208 18.54 4.99 19.53
CA GLU A 208 18.17 3.57 19.60
C GLU A 208 19.18 2.85 20.48
N ASP A 209 18.72 2.26 21.61
CA ASP A 209 19.52 1.44 22.52
C ASP A 209 18.80 0.10 22.72
N GLY A 210 19.15 -0.87 21.87
CA GLY A 210 18.46 -2.14 21.76
C GLY A 210 16.98 -1.95 21.42
N ASP A 211 16.11 -2.43 22.30
CA ASP A 211 14.66 -2.30 22.13
C ASP A 211 14.08 -0.94 22.54
N ASN A 212 14.89 -0.07 23.14
CA ASN A 212 14.46 1.25 23.59
C ASN A 212 14.76 2.30 22.52
N VAL A 213 13.78 3.14 22.23
CA VAL A 213 13.94 4.30 21.35
C VAL A 213 13.50 5.53 22.12
N SER A 214 14.34 6.56 22.11
CA SER A 214 14.06 7.88 22.67
C SER A 214 14.23 8.93 21.58
N TRP A 215 13.53 10.05 21.70
CA TRP A 215 13.65 11.15 20.75
C TRP A 215 13.95 12.46 21.49
N PHE A 216 14.80 13.30 20.88
CA PHE A 216 15.20 14.59 21.40
C PHE A 216 15.13 15.64 20.29
N PRO A 217 14.60 16.84 20.54
CA PRO A 217 14.58 17.91 19.55
C PRO A 217 15.98 18.46 19.29
N ASP A 218 16.22 18.91 18.08
CA ASP A 218 17.37 19.73 17.74
C ASP A 218 17.23 21.13 18.36
N ALA A 219 18.36 21.79 18.60
CA ALA A 219 18.38 23.14 19.14
C ALA A 219 17.61 24.13 18.23
N GLY A 220 16.59 24.77 18.80
CA GLY A 220 15.70 25.68 18.08
C GLY A 220 14.47 25.02 17.44
N HIS A 221 14.26 23.72 17.66
CA HIS A 221 13.09 22.97 17.19
C HIS A 221 12.19 22.48 18.35
N GLU A 222 12.34 23.06 19.54
CA GLU A 222 11.59 22.68 20.73
C GLU A 222 10.08 22.98 20.62
N ASP A 223 9.68 23.79 19.67
CA ASP A 223 8.27 24.17 19.40
C ASP A 223 7.56 23.14 18.51
N LEU A 224 8.21 22.07 18.07
CA LEU A 224 7.57 21.01 17.28
C LEU A 224 6.40 20.40 18.04
N SER A 225 5.24 20.38 17.41
CA SER A 225 4.03 19.72 17.91
C SER A 225 3.33 19.03 16.75
N ILE A 226 3.25 17.70 16.79
CA ILE A 226 2.64 16.87 15.75
C ILE A 226 1.30 16.36 16.25
N THR A 227 0.24 16.61 15.51
CA THR A 227 -1.09 16.08 15.81
C THR A 227 -1.59 15.24 14.65
N MET A 228 -1.71 13.93 14.85
CA MET A 228 -2.43 13.07 13.92
C MET A 228 -3.93 13.29 14.07
N VAL A 229 -4.62 13.43 12.95
CA VAL A 229 -6.08 13.54 12.90
C VAL A 229 -6.62 12.44 12.00
N SER A 230 -7.47 11.58 12.54
CA SER A 230 -8.09 10.50 11.79
C SER A 230 -9.48 10.19 12.32
N HIS A 231 -10.29 9.46 11.54
CA HIS A 231 -11.69 9.20 11.87
C HIS A 231 -11.86 8.62 13.28
N LYS A 232 -11.09 7.59 13.64
CA LYS A 232 -11.18 6.86 14.92
C LYS A 232 -10.09 7.23 15.94
N GLY A 233 -9.04 7.95 15.53
CA GLY A 233 -7.92 8.28 16.43
C GLY A 233 -7.09 7.06 16.86
N ILE A 234 -7.03 6.02 16.06
CA ILE A 234 -6.25 4.80 16.32
C ILE A 234 -5.23 4.55 15.22
N MET A 235 -4.21 3.76 15.53
CA MET A 235 -3.15 3.36 14.60
C MET A 235 -3.20 1.86 14.32
N PRO A 236 -2.70 1.38 13.16
CA PRO A 236 -2.62 -0.04 12.86
C PRO A 236 -1.70 -0.77 13.83
N GLU A 237 -1.95 -2.06 13.99
CA GLU A 237 -1.23 -2.89 14.95
C GLU A 237 0.17 -3.27 14.45
N PRO A 238 1.14 -3.43 15.39
CA PRO A 238 2.50 -3.90 15.07
C PRO A 238 2.47 -5.32 14.50
N ASP A 239 3.50 -5.67 13.72
CA ASP A 239 3.74 -7.02 13.25
C ASP A 239 3.85 -8.03 14.41
N PHE A 240 3.28 -9.22 14.22
CA PHE A 240 3.23 -10.29 15.21
C PHE A 240 3.79 -11.60 14.64
N TYR A 241 4.03 -12.60 15.49
CA TYR A 241 4.45 -13.91 15.03
C TYR A 241 3.30 -14.73 14.46
N TYR A 242 3.54 -15.37 13.31
CA TYR A 242 2.69 -16.40 12.72
C TYR A 242 3.53 -17.42 11.94
N PRO A 243 3.02 -18.65 11.72
CA PRO A 243 3.76 -19.67 11.01
C PRO A 243 3.98 -19.30 9.54
N PHE A 244 5.14 -19.70 8.98
CA PHE A 244 5.43 -19.60 7.57
C PHE A 244 6.23 -20.83 7.13
N PRO A 245 5.82 -21.60 6.11
CA PRO A 245 4.64 -21.35 5.24
C PRO A 245 3.34 -21.20 6.03
N TYR A 246 2.39 -20.46 5.47
CA TYR A 246 1.10 -20.24 6.11
C TYR A 246 0.35 -21.56 6.36
N GLU A 247 -0.23 -21.69 7.53
CA GLU A 247 -1.17 -22.75 7.84
C GLU A 247 -2.53 -22.46 7.23
N PRO A 248 -3.22 -23.44 6.64
CA PRO A 248 -4.55 -23.22 6.06
C PRO A 248 -5.56 -22.90 7.15
N LEU A 249 -6.54 -22.05 6.80
CA LEU A 249 -7.72 -21.83 7.63
C LEU A 249 -8.69 -23.00 7.52
N THR A 250 -9.47 -23.23 8.57
CA THR A 250 -10.37 -24.38 8.67
C THR A 250 -11.71 -24.15 7.97
N TYR A 251 -12.27 -22.95 8.12
CA TYR A 251 -13.61 -22.62 7.65
C TYR A 251 -13.60 -21.67 6.45
N ILE A 252 -12.80 -20.61 6.51
CA ILE A 252 -12.74 -19.61 5.43
C ILE A 252 -11.51 -19.91 4.53
N HIS A 253 -11.69 -20.80 3.57
CA HIS A 253 -10.68 -21.17 2.58
C HIS A 253 -11.28 -21.14 1.17
N PRO A 254 -10.45 -21.14 0.08
CA PRO A 254 -10.93 -20.92 -1.28
C PRO A 254 -12.09 -21.83 -1.72
N ASP A 255 -12.06 -23.11 -1.38
CA ASP A 255 -13.11 -24.06 -1.78
C ASP A 255 -14.45 -23.74 -1.04
N ALA A 256 -14.38 -23.38 0.24
CA ALA A 256 -15.57 -22.99 1.00
C ALA A 256 -16.18 -21.69 0.46
N VAL A 257 -15.36 -20.72 0.11
CA VAL A 257 -15.79 -19.46 -0.50
C VAL A 257 -16.37 -19.71 -1.89
N SER A 258 -15.77 -20.56 -2.71
CA SER A 258 -16.30 -20.95 -4.01
C SER A 258 -17.68 -21.59 -3.91
N ALA A 259 -17.90 -22.43 -2.90
CA ALA A 259 -19.23 -23.04 -2.63
C ALA A 259 -20.28 -21.97 -2.23
N GLU A 260 -19.88 -20.87 -1.60
CA GLU A 260 -20.79 -19.75 -1.33
C GLU A 260 -21.08 -18.91 -2.57
N LEU A 261 -20.09 -18.73 -3.46
CA LEU A 261 -20.28 -18.07 -4.76
C LEU A 261 -21.29 -18.79 -5.65
N GLU A 262 -21.26 -20.14 -5.68
CA GLU A 262 -22.22 -20.96 -6.47
C GLU A 262 -23.68 -20.74 -6.07
N LYS A 263 -23.95 -20.27 -4.84
CA LYS A 263 -25.31 -19.98 -4.34
C LYS A 263 -25.87 -18.64 -4.85
N GLY A 264 -25.04 -17.86 -5.57
CA GLY A 264 -25.43 -16.55 -6.13
C GLY A 264 -25.16 -15.37 -5.20
N PRO A 265 -25.37 -14.14 -5.69
CA PRO A 265 -24.96 -12.91 -5.02
C PRO A 265 -25.81 -12.53 -3.80
N ASP A 266 -27.07 -13.01 -3.70
CA ASP A 266 -27.98 -12.64 -2.62
C ASP A 266 -27.45 -13.11 -1.27
N GLY A 267 -27.12 -12.19 -0.36
CA GLY A 267 -26.57 -12.46 0.97
C GLY A 267 -25.16 -13.11 0.92
N LEU A 268 -24.42 -12.93 -0.17
CA LEU A 268 -23.07 -13.48 -0.32
C LEU A 268 -22.12 -12.96 0.75
N LEU A 269 -22.15 -11.66 1.02
CA LEU A 269 -21.29 -11.05 2.02
C LEU A 269 -21.51 -11.64 3.42
N GLU A 270 -22.78 -11.81 3.83
CA GLU A 270 -23.13 -12.44 5.11
C GLU A 270 -22.68 -13.89 5.20
N ARG A 271 -22.83 -14.66 4.12
CA ARG A 271 -22.43 -16.08 4.11
C ARG A 271 -20.92 -16.24 4.25
N VAL A 272 -20.13 -15.42 3.52
CA VAL A 272 -18.68 -15.46 3.62
C VAL A 272 -18.19 -14.92 4.97
N PHE A 273 -18.84 -13.87 5.50
CA PHE A 273 -18.57 -13.39 6.85
C PHE A 273 -18.87 -14.44 7.92
N ALA A 274 -19.92 -15.25 7.75
CA ALA A 274 -20.22 -16.36 8.67
C ALA A 274 -19.10 -17.41 8.71
N LEU A 275 -18.39 -17.67 7.61
CA LEU A 275 -17.20 -18.53 7.60
C LEU A 275 -16.06 -17.91 8.43
N MET A 276 -15.85 -16.58 8.32
CA MET A 276 -14.88 -15.86 9.15
C MET A 276 -15.22 -15.94 10.64
N VAL A 277 -16.49 -15.77 10.98
CA VAL A 277 -16.96 -15.88 12.36
C VAL A 277 -16.74 -17.29 12.91
N GLN A 278 -17.00 -18.34 12.11
CA GLN A 278 -16.69 -19.72 12.50
C GLN A 278 -15.21 -19.92 12.75
N GLU A 279 -14.35 -19.42 11.86
CA GLU A 279 -12.89 -19.47 12.03
C GLU A 279 -12.46 -18.80 13.33
N LEU A 280 -12.94 -17.59 13.60
CA LEU A 280 -12.61 -16.84 14.82
C LEU A 280 -13.13 -17.50 16.09
N ASN A 281 -14.33 -18.07 16.07
CA ASN A 281 -14.90 -18.80 17.23
C ASN A 281 -14.10 -20.06 17.57
N ASP A 282 -13.55 -20.74 16.57
CA ASP A 282 -12.74 -21.95 16.75
C ASP A 282 -11.30 -21.61 17.17
N ALA A 283 -10.64 -20.71 16.40
CA ALA A 283 -9.24 -20.37 16.60
C ALA A 283 -8.98 -19.45 17.81
N ALA A 284 -9.95 -18.61 18.18
CA ALA A 284 -9.82 -17.61 19.24
C ALA A 284 -11.12 -17.41 20.05
N PRO A 285 -11.68 -18.45 20.70
CA PRO A 285 -12.99 -18.39 21.36
C PRO A 285 -13.04 -17.36 22.50
N GLN A 286 -11.94 -17.17 23.21
CA GLN A 286 -11.87 -16.17 24.28
C GLN A 286 -11.98 -14.74 23.71
N TYR A 287 -11.29 -14.46 22.63
CA TYR A 287 -11.37 -13.16 21.93
C TYR A 287 -12.81 -12.86 21.47
N MET A 288 -13.46 -13.83 20.84
CA MET A 288 -14.88 -13.67 20.41
C MET A 288 -15.84 -13.47 21.59
N ALA A 289 -15.58 -14.13 22.73
CA ALA A 289 -16.34 -13.92 23.95
C ALA A 289 -16.15 -12.50 24.53
N GLU A 290 -14.95 -11.95 24.44
CA GLU A 290 -14.62 -10.56 24.86
C GLU A 290 -15.28 -9.52 23.94
N LEU A 291 -15.33 -9.76 22.62
CA LEU A 291 -16.05 -8.89 21.68
C LEU A 291 -17.57 -8.88 21.92
N GLY A 292 -18.11 -9.98 22.46
CA GLY A 292 -19.52 -10.11 22.77
C GLY A 292 -20.40 -10.62 21.61
N PRO A 293 -21.72 -10.79 21.87
CA PRO A 293 -22.62 -11.45 20.92
C PRO A 293 -22.86 -10.67 19.64
N ASP A 294 -22.74 -9.35 19.65
CA ASP A 294 -22.97 -8.51 18.49
C ASP A 294 -21.89 -8.71 17.40
N ALA A 295 -20.70 -9.20 17.80
CA ALA A 295 -19.61 -9.53 16.89
C ALA A 295 -19.91 -10.72 15.94
N GLN A 296 -21.07 -11.36 16.08
CA GLN A 296 -21.54 -12.37 15.11
C GLN A 296 -22.12 -11.76 13.83
N THR A 297 -22.28 -10.44 13.76
CA THR A 297 -22.76 -9.69 12.60
C THR A 297 -21.67 -8.77 12.06
N ILE A 298 -21.71 -8.42 10.78
CA ILE A 298 -20.73 -7.54 10.14
C ILE A 298 -20.61 -6.21 10.88
N ASN A 299 -21.73 -5.54 11.15
CA ASN A 299 -21.74 -4.23 11.79
C ASN A 299 -21.23 -4.32 13.24
N GLY A 300 -21.75 -5.28 14.01
CA GLY A 300 -21.35 -5.44 15.41
C GLY A 300 -19.89 -5.89 15.56
N PHE A 301 -19.36 -6.67 14.61
CA PHE A 301 -17.95 -7.07 14.60
C PHE A 301 -17.02 -5.88 14.42
N ALA A 302 -17.28 -5.03 13.43
CA ALA A 302 -16.44 -3.87 13.15
C ALA A 302 -16.40 -2.89 14.34
N ASP A 303 -17.55 -2.62 14.96
CA ASP A 303 -17.64 -1.77 16.14
C ASP A 303 -16.91 -2.38 17.34
N ALA A 304 -17.13 -3.66 17.64
CA ALA A 304 -16.47 -4.36 18.75
C ALA A 304 -14.95 -4.45 18.56
N TYR A 305 -14.48 -4.70 17.33
CA TYR A 305 -13.05 -4.81 16.99
C TYR A 305 -12.27 -3.56 17.37
N PHE A 306 -12.80 -2.36 17.11
CA PHE A 306 -12.10 -1.12 17.39
C PHE A 306 -12.33 -0.58 18.81
N HIS A 307 -13.43 -0.95 19.46
CA HIS A 307 -13.94 -0.34 20.70
C HIS A 307 -12.92 -0.27 21.83
N HIS A 308 -12.17 -1.34 22.06
CA HIS A 308 -11.14 -1.35 23.12
C HIS A 308 -10.06 -0.29 22.87
N ARG A 309 -9.54 -0.22 21.64
CA ARG A 309 -8.46 0.71 21.28
C ARG A 309 -8.93 2.16 21.23
N GLU A 310 -10.16 2.41 20.81
CA GLU A 310 -10.79 3.74 20.86
C GLU A 310 -10.95 4.21 22.30
N THR A 311 -11.42 3.34 23.19
CA THR A 311 -11.63 3.66 24.61
C THR A 311 -10.31 3.93 25.36
N LEU A 312 -9.28 3.15 25.07
CA LEU A 312 -7.96 3.32 25.70
C LEU A 312 -7.22 4.56 25.18
N GLY A 313 -7.49 4.97 23.94
CA GLY A 313 -6.80 6.02 23.22
C GLY A 313 -5.64 5.49 22.38
N GLY A 314 -5.55 5.96 21.12
CA GLY A 314 -4.76 5.34 20.07
C GLY A 314 -3.29 5.04 20.38
N LEU A 315 -2.55 5.98 21.00
CA LEU A 315 -1.12 5.79 21.30
C LEU A 315 -0.89 4.88 22.52
N ARG A 316 -1.81 4.85 23.48
CA ARG A 316 -1.76 3.88 24.60
C ARG A 316 -2.08 2.48 24.11
N ALA A 317 -3.11 2.34 23.26
CA ALA A 317 -3.46 1.09 22.64
C ALA A 317 -2.31 0.56 21.77
N LEU A 318 -1.63 1.43 21.01
CA LEU A 318 -0.45 1.07 20.23
C LEU A 318 0.66 0.48 21.10
N ARG A 319 0.89 1.03 22.29
CA ARG A 319 1.88 0.51 23.25
C ARG A 319 1.50 -0.89 23.77
N GLU A 320 0.22 -1.10 24.10
CA GLU A 320 -0.26 -2.43 24.51
C GLU A 320 -0.10 -3.45 23.38
N SER A 321 -0.50 -3.08 22.16
CA SER A 321 -0.34 -3.93 20.97
C SER A 321 1.13 -4.26 20.68
N LEU A 322 2.06 -3.29 20.85
CA LEU A 322 3.49 -3.54 20.69
C LEU A 322 4.01 -4.55 21.74
N ASN A 323 3.63 -4.41 22.99
CA ASN A 323 4.04 -5.35 24.03
C ASN A 323 3.52 -6.78 23.76
N ALA A 324 2.27 -6.89 23.29
CA ALA A 324 1.67 -8.16 22.91
C ALA A 324 2.38 -8.78 21.68
N ALA A 325 2.74 -7.96 20.69
CA ALA A 325 3.45 -8.39 19.49
C ALA A 325 4.89 -8.82 19.81
N ILE A 326 5.62 -8.09 20.65
CA ILE A 326 6.96 -8.48 21.12
C ILE A 326 6.89 -9.85 21.82
N LYS A 327 5.94 -10.03 22.74
CA LYS A 327 5.72 -11.32 23.42
C LYS A 327 5.45 -12.44 22.41
N SER A 328 4.55 -12.21 21.45
CA SER A 328 4.21 -13.15 20.38
C SER A 328 5.45 -13.59 19.59
N LYS A 329 6.29 -12.62 19.16
CA LYS A 329 7.53 -12.92 18.41
C LYS A 329 8.57 -13.63 19.28
N THR A 330 8.78 -13.22 20.53
CA THR A 330 9.75 -13.81 21.45
C THR A 330 9.42 -15.28 21.79
N LEU A 331 8.14 -15.56 22.04
CA LEU A 331 7.66 -16.90 22.39
C LEU A 331 7.32 -17.75 21.17
N LYS A 332 7.30 -17.15 19.98
CA LYS A 332 6.81 -17.77 18.74
C LYS A 332 5.38 -18.30 18.89
N GLU A 333 4.54 -17.53 19.56
CA GLU A 333 3.11 -17.82 19.78
C GLU A 333 2.26 -16.96 18.86
N THR A 334 1.44 -17.62 18.03
CA THR A 334 0.54 -16.95 17.09
C THR A 334 -0.60 -16.26 17.85
N GLN A 335 -0.90 -15.02 17.46
CA GLN A 335 -2.14 -14.35 17.87
C GLN A 335 -3.26 -14.81 16.94
N HIS A 336 -3.98 -15.87 17.31
CA HIS A 336 -4.88 -16.60 16.42
C HIS A 336 -6.00 -15.75 15.82
N HIS A 337 -6.59 -14.79 16.57
CA HIS A 337 -7.60 -13.88 16.01
C HIS A 337 -7.03 -12.98 14.91
N ARG A 338 -5.81 -12.44 15.10
CA ARG A 338 -5.14 -11.63 14.08
C ARG A 338 -4.74 -12.47 12.87
N TYR A 339 -4.27 -13.69 13.11
CA TYR A 339 -3.91 -14.60 12.03
C TYR A 339 -5.13 -15.00 11.18
N ALA A 340 -6.27 -15.31 11.82
CA ALA A 340 -7.50 -15.61 11.13
C ALA A 340 -7.99 -14.43 10.26
N LEU A 341 -7.92 -13.19 10.77
CA LEU A 341 -8.27 -11.99 10.02
C LEU A 341 -7.26 -11.71 8.88
N LEU A 342 -5.94 -11.84 9.16
CA LEU A 342 -4.88 -11.65 8.18
C LEU A 342 -5.01 -12.61 7.01
N ARG A 343 -5.27 -13.90 7.27
CA ARG A 343 -5.42 -14.91 6.21
C ARG A 343 -6.81 -14.93 5.58
N GLY A 344 -7.82 -14.58 6.38
CA GLY A 344 -9.21 -14.58 5.93
C GLY A 344 -9.51 -13.47 4.91
N HIS A 345 -8.87 -12.28 5.04
CA HIS A 345 -9.12 -11.18 4.10
C HIS A 345 -8.79 -11.57 2.65
N GLU A 346 -7.77 -12.40 2.42
CA GLU A 346 -7.42 -12.89 1.09
C GLU A 346 -8.54 -13.70 0.43
N ASN A 347 -9.33 -14.39 1.24
CA ASN A 347 -10.49 -15.14 0.75
C ASN A 347 -11.71 -14.24 0.48
N PHE A 348 -11.82 -13.09 1.17
CA PHE A 348 -12.81 -12.07 0.82
C PHE A 348 -12.54 -11.45 -0.55
N GLU A 349 -11.27 -11.30 -0.96
CA GLU A 349 -10.92 -10.78 -2.28
C GLU A 349 -11.59 -11.57 -3.41
N LEU A 350 -11.76 -12.89 -3.22
CA LEU A 350 -12.41 -13.78 -4.20
C LEU A 350 -13.89 -13.45 -4.46
N VAL A 351 -14.56 -12.76 -3.54
CA VAL A 351 -16.01 -12.46 -3.64
C VAL A 351 -16.29 -11.00 -3.99
N LEU A 352 -15.33 -10.10 -3.89
CA LEU A 352 -15.55 -8.66 -4.03
C LEU A 352 -16.17 -8.27 -5.38
N GLU A 353 -15.77 -8.91 -6.46
CA GLU A 353 -16.31 -8.66 -7.81
C GLU A 353 -17.75 -9.17 -7.98
N HIS A 354 -18.22 -10.04 -7.07
CA HIS A 354 -19.54 -10.67 -7.11
C HIS A 354 -20.54 -10.02 -6.15
N LEU A 355 -20.10 -9.04 -5.35
CA LEU A 355 -20.98 -8.31 -4.44
C LEU A 355 -21.86 -7.33 -5.21
N ASN A 356 -23.14 -7.23 -4.83
CA ASN A 356 -23.99 -6.15 -5.29
C ASN A 356 -23.56 -4.81 -4.64
N ASP A 357 -24.05 -3.68 -5.18
CA ASP A 357 -23.62 -2.34 -4.73
C ASP A 357 -23.86 -2.09 -3.23
N SER A 358 -24.95 -2.62 -2.65
CA SER A 358 -25.26 -2.47 -1.23
C SER A 358 -24.27 -3.25 -0.36
N ASP A 359 -23.95 -4.50 -0.72
CA ASP A 359 -23.00 -5.32 0.01
C ASP A 359 -21.56 -4.82 -0.18
N TRP A 360 -21.24 -4.31 -1.38
CA TRP A 360 -19.98 -3.63 -1.63
C TRP A 360 -19.78 -2.41 -0.70
N GLN A 361 -20.82 -1.56 -0.58
CA GLN A 361 -20.77 -0.41 0.32
C GLN A 361 -20.58 -0.85 1.79
N ARG A 362 -21.34 -1.85 2.24
CA ARG A 362 -21.19 -2.39 3.60
C ARG A 362 -19.83 -3.00 3.87
N PHE A 363 -19.27 -3.71 2.89
CA PHE A 363 -17.90 -4.22 2.98
C PHE A 363 -16.89 -3.07 3.18
N ASN A 364 -16.97 -2.03 2.36
CA ASN A 364 -16.06 -0.89 2.44
C ASN A 364 -16.20 -0.11 3.75
N ASP A 365 -17.42 0.07 4.24
CA ASP A 365 -17.68 0.86 5.45
C ASP A 365 -17.32 0.09 6.73
N MET A 366 -17.50 -1.24 6.74
CA MET A 366 -17.41 -2.05 7.97
C MET A 366 -16.18 -2.97 7.98
N LEU A 367 -16.01 -3.83 6.98
CA LEU A 367 -14.97 -4.86 7.01
C LEU A 367 -13.62 -4.38 6.47
N MET A 368 -13.61 -3.53 5.44
CA MET A 368 -12.38 -3.01 4.86
C MET A 368 -11.48 -2.30 5.90
N PRO A 369 -12.00 -1.45 6.83
CA PRO A 369 -11.20 -0.87 7.90
C PRO A 369 -10.57 -1.93 8.83
N VAL A 370 -11.30 -3.01 9.15
CA VAL A 370 -10.78 -4.11 9.98
C VAL A 370 -9.66 -4.85 9.27
N PHE A 371 -9.87 -5.22 8.01
CA PHE A 371 -8.83 -5.88 7.23
C PHE A 371 -7.62 -4.98 6.99
N GLY A 372 -7.86 -3.70 6.67
CA GLY A 372 -6.80 -2.70 6.49
C GLY A 372 -5.89 -2.55 7.71
N ASP A 373 -6.48 -2.65 8.91
CA ASP A 373 -5.74 -2.64 10.16
C ASP A 373 -4.90 -3.92 10.37
N CYS A 374 -5.45 -5.08 9.98
CA CYS A 374 -4.78 -6.38 10.18
C CYS A 374 -3.63 -6.63 9.21
N TYR A 375 -3.78 -6.29 7.92
CA TYR A 375 -2.74 -6.55 6.93
C TYR A 375 -1.67 -5.45 6.87
N ALA A 376 -1.92 -4.30 7.45
CA ALA A 376 -0.94 -3.20 7.55
C ALA A 376 0.12 -3.49 8.60
N ALA A 377 0.86 -4.61 8.47
CA ALA A 377 1.91 -4.99 9.41
C ALA A 377 2.91 -3.85 9.60
N VAL A 378 3.00 -3.30 10.83
CA VAL A 378 3.91 -2.19 11.15
C VAL A 378 5.18 -2.74 11.79
N PRO A 379 6.38 -2.48 11.22
CA PRO A 379 7.64 -2.87 11.83
C PRO A 379 7.77 -2.30 13.25
N HIS A 380 8.27 -3.10 14.20
CA HIS A 380 8.39 -2.69 15.59
C HIS A 380 9.21 -1.41 15.76
N ILE A 381 10.26 -1.23 14.94
CA ILE A 381 11.08 -0.02 14.99
C ILE A 381 10.27 1.24 14.65
N SER A 382 9.40 1.17 13.65
CA SER A 382 8.52 2.30 13.30
C SER A 382 7.56 2.64 14.44
N VAL A 383 6.99 1.63 15.09
CA VAL A 383 6.12 1.82 16.27
C VAL A 383 6.89 2.41 17.43
N ARG A 384 8.11 1.95 17.71
CA ARG A 384 8.97 2.48 18.79
C ARG A 384 9.32 3.95 18.55
N ARG A 385 9.61 4.34 17.30
CA ARG A 385 9.86 5.75 16.94
C ARG A 385 8.62 6.64 17.16
N VAL A 386 7.44 6.15 16.75
CA VAL A 386 6.17 6.85 17.06
C VAL A 386 5.96 7.03 18.54
N LEU A 387 6.17 5.97 19.34
CA LEU A 387 6.03 6.01 20.79
C LEU A 387 7.08 6.89 21.47
N ALA A 388 8.31 6.99 20.92
CA ALA A 388 9.34 7.89 21.40
C ALA A 388 8.94 9.37 21.26
N LEU A 389 8.31 9.75 20.14
CA LEU A 389 7.74 11.09 19.95
C LEU A 389 6.57 11.36 20.91
N TYR A 390 5.75 10.35 21.18
CA TYR A 390 4.67 10.45 22.15
C TYR A 390 5.21 10.64 23.57
N ASP A 391 6.23 9.87 23.98
CA ASP A 391 6.87 9.98 25.29
C ASP A 391 7.61 11.31 25.49
N ALA A 392 8.16 11.87 24.41
CA ALA A 392 8.73 13.21 24.39
C ALA A 392 7.68 14.33 24.48
N GLY A 393 6.39 14.00 24.40
CA GLY A 393 5.28 14.95 24.50
C GLY A 393 5.03 15.78 23.23
N VAL A 394 5.67 15.43 22.10
CA VAL A 394 5.54 16.17 20.83
C VAL A 394 4.50 15.58 19.89
N LEU A 395 4.02 14.36 20.14
CA LEU A 395 3.03 13.66 19.30
C LEU A 395 1.74 13.41 20.06
N GLN A 396 0.62 13.68 19.43
CA GLN A 396 -0.71 13.26 19.88
C GLN A 396 -1.55 12.77 18.70
N ILE A 397 -2.62 12.02 18.99
CA ILE A 397 -3.61 11.58 18.01
C ILE A 397 -5.00 11.98 18.48
N ILE A 398 -5.81 12.52 17.57
CA ILE A 398 -7.14 13.04 17.87
C ILE A 398 -8.15 12.46 16.87
N PRO A 399 -9.28 11.90 17.36
CA PRO A 399 -10.37 11.50 16.48
C PRO A 399 -11.09 12.73 15.92
N THR A 400 -11.34 12.74 14.61
CA THR A 400 -12.13 13.80 13.97
C THR A 400 -13.61 13.49 13.93
N GLY A 401 -14.00 12.21 14.00
CA GLY A 401 -15.37 11.77 13.75
C GLY A 401 -15.69 11.84 12.24
N SER A 402 -16.99 11.70 11.93
CA SER A 402 -17.50 11.68 10.54
C SER A 402 -17.79 13.06 9.94
N GLU A 403 -17.92 14.10 10.77
CA GLU A 403 -18.34 15.45 10.36
C GLU A 403 -17.22 16.49 10.57
N SER A 404 -16.03 16.24 10.04
CA SER A 404 -14.93 17.19 10.10
C SER A 404 -14.96 18.17 8.93
N ALA A 405 -14.73 19.47 9.22
CA ALA A 405 -14.55 20.51 8.21
C ALA A 405 -13.08 20.96 8.17
N PHE A 406 -12.60 21.30 6.98
CA PHE A 406 -11.22 21.69 6.72
C PHE A 406 -11.22 23.01 5.96
N GLU A 407 -10.55 24.02 6.51
CA GLU A 407 -10.55 25.38 5.94
C GLU A 407 -9.15 26.00 6.07
N ASN A 408 -8.75 26.83 5.09
CA ASN A 408 -7.54 27.65 5.24
C ASN A 408 -7.75 28.74 6.27
N THR A 409 -6.75 28.99 7.12
CA THR A 409 -6.75 30.10 8.06
C THR A 409 -6.28 31.38 7.36
N VAL A 410 -6.62 32.55 7.94
CA VAL A 410 -6.15 33.85 7.44
C VAL A 410 -4.62 33.99 7.52
N SER A 411 -3.99 33.25 8.44
CA SER A 411 -2.53 33.21 8.64
C SER A 411 -1.79 32.31 7.65
N GLY A 412 -2.51 31.58 6.78
CA GLY A 412 -1.92 30.67 5.79
C GLY A 412 -1.76 29.22 6.26
N GLY A 413 -2.25 28.88 7.47
CA GLY A 413 -2.34 27.49 7.95
C GLY A 413 -3.69 26.85 7.66
N VAL A 414 -4.00 25.74 8.34
CA VAL A 414 -5.24 24.97 8.18
C VAL A 414 -5.96 24.82 9.52
N SER A 415 -7.26 25.09 9.52
CA SER A 415 -8.18 24.79 10.63
C SER A 415 -8.92 23.49 10.36
N VAL A 416 -8.91 22.59 11.34
CA VAL A 416 -9.64 21.32 11.31
C VAL A 416 -10.70 21.33 12.40
N MET A 417 -11.96 21.22 12.03
CA MET A 417 -13.05 21.05 12.99
C MET A 417 -13.09 19.59 13.47
N THR A 418 -13.02 19.43 14.78
CA THR A 418 -13.15 18.12 15.45
C THR A 418 -14.38 18.15 16.36
N ILE A 419 -14.70 17.01 16.99
CA ILE A 419 -15.78 16.91 17.98
C ILE A 419 -15.56 17.81 19.19
N ASP A 420 -14.31 18.14 19.52
CA ASP A 420 -13.91 18.98 20.68
C ASP A 420 -13.70 20.45 20.30
N GLY A 421 -13.91 20.82 19.04
CA GLY A 421 -13.73 22.17 18.53
C GLY A 421 -12.69 22.28 17.41
N ALA A 422 -12.40 23.52 16.99
CA ALA A 422 -11.43 23.77 15.93
C ALA A 422 -10.00 23.71 16.44
N ILE A 423 -9.13 23.06 15.67
CA ILE A 423 -7.67 23.00 15.90
C ILE A 423 -6.99 23.65 14.70
N GLU A 424 -6.06 24.57 14.96
CA GLU A 424 -5.29 25.24 13.91
C GLU A 424 -3.89 24.66 13.81
N PHE A 425 -3.45 24.41 12.58
CA PHE A 425 -2.13 23.91 12.20
C PHE A 425 -1.42 24.92 11.30
N ASP A 426 -0.10 25.01 11.42
CA ASP A 426 0.74 25.77 10.50
C ASP A 426 0.80 25.10 9.12
N ALA A 427 0.79 23.76 9.11
CA ALA A 427 0.66 22.92 7.93
C ALA A 427 -0.15 21.65 8.23
N LEU A 428 -0.89 21.14 7.25
CA LEU A 428 -1.61 19.86 7.33
C LEU A 428 -1.16 18.95 6.19
N ILE A 429 -0.53 17.82 6.55
CA ILE A 429 0.03 16.85 5.60
C ILE A 429 -1.01 15.77 5.31
N ASP A 430 -1.31 15.50 4.03
CA ASP A 430 -2.29 14.49 3.62
C ASP A 430 -1.68 13.08 3.58
N ALA A 431 -1.78 12.36 4.67
CA ALA A 431 -1.26 11.01 4.84
C ALA A 431 -2.35 9.91 4.81
N ARG A 432 -3.48 10.15 4.16
CA ARG A 432 -4.63 9.21 4.10
C ARG A 432 -4.38 7.98 3.24
N GLY A 433 -3.32 7.92 2.48
CA GLY A 433 -3.04 6.83 1.54
C GLY A 433 -3.55 7.11 0.13
N GLN A 434 -3.34 6.16 -0.77
CA GLN A 434 -3.77 6.27 -2.16
C GLN A 434 -5.30 6.17 -2.26
N ALA A 435 -5.93 7.19 -2.81
CA ALA A 435 -7.35 7.15 -3.12
C ALA A 435 -7.62 6.35 -4.40
N ALA A 436 -8.74 5.63 -4.43
CA ALA A 436 -9.26 5.05 -5.65
C ALA A 436 -9.72 6.14 -6.62
N ALA A 437 -9.54 5.91 -7.93
CA ALA A 437 -9.96 6.83 -8.97
C ALA A 437 -10.64 6.09 -10.14
N PRO A 438 -11.59 6.73 -10.85
CA PRO A 438 -12.17 6.14 -12.05
C PRO A 438 -11.15 6.06 -13.19
N VAL A 439 -11.41 5.21 -14.18
CA VAL A 439 -10.57 5.09 -15.38
C VAL A 439 -10.52 6.39 -16.17
N SER A 440 -11.60 7.16 -16.15
CA SER A 440 -11.67 8.52 -16.73
C SER A 440 -10.66 9.52 -16.16
N ALA A 441 -10.06 9.22 -14.99
CA ALA A 441 -8.99 10.02 -14.39
C ALA A 441 -7.58 9.63 -14.86
N LEU A 442 -7.42 8.65 -15.77
CA LEU A 442 -6.13 8.35 -16.38
C LEU A 442 -5.57 9.60 -17.10
N PRO A 443 -4.25 9.86 -17.01
CA PRO A 443 -3.63 11.03 -17.60
C PRO A 443 -3.40 10.90 -19.13
N PHE A 444 -4.30 10.18 -19.85
CA PHE A 444 -4.22 9.89 -21.28
C PHE A 444 -5.55 10.28 -21.94
N PRO A 445 -5.73 11.57 -22.27
CA PRO A 445 -7.04 12.08 -22.73
C PRO A 445 -7.53 11.43 -24.03
N SER A 446 -6.64 11.08 -24.97
CA SER A 446 -7.04 10.40 -26.22
C SER A 446 -7.50 8.96 -25.97
N LEU A 447 -6.86 8.25 -25.01
CA LEU A 447 -7.30 6.91 -24.60
C LEU A 447 -8.69 6.99 -23.98
N VAL A 448 -8.87 7.86 -22.95
CA VAL A 448 -10.15 8.04 -22.25
C VAL A 448 -11.26 8.43 -23.22
N GLY A 449 -10.98 9.37 -24.16
CA GLY A 449 -11.94 9.81 -25.16
C GLY A 449 -12.29 8.74 -26.22
N ALA A 450 -11.47 7.70 -26.37
CA ALA A 450 -11.71 6.58 -27.29
C ALA A 450 -12.41 5.38 -26.66
N MET A 451 -12.50 5.30 -25.33
CA MET A 451 -13.13 4.17 -24.64
C MET A 451 -14.61 4.05 -24.91
N VAL A 452 -15.11 2.83 -24.89
CA VAL A 452 -16.56 2.55 -25.01
C VAL A 452 -17.29 3.00 -23.73
N ASP A 453 -16.66 2.76 -22.58
CA ASP A 453 -17.16 3.16 -21.26
C ASP A 453 -15.99 3.70 -20.42
N PRO A 454 -15.83 5.02 -20.31
CA PRO A 454 -14.77 5.62 -19.48
C PRO A 454 -15.03 5.49 -17.97
N ASP A 455 -16.23 5.09 -17.56
CA ASP A 455 -16.58 4.84 -16.17
C ASP A 455 -16.51 3.35 -15.79
N GLN A 456 -16.10 2.49 -16.74
CA GLN A 456 -15.92 1.06 -16.47
C GLN A 456 -15.05 0.82 -15.23
N GLU A 457 -15.33 -0.24 -14.52
CA GLU A 457 -14.47 -0.74 -13.48
C GLU A 457 -13.40 -1.66 -14.05
N VAL A 458 -12.18 -1.56 -13.52
CA VAL A 458 -11.05 -2.38 -13.96
C VAL A 458 -11.13 -3.72 -13.24
N GLN A 459 -11.42 -4.77 -13.98
CA GLN A 459 -11.55 -6.15 -13.51
C GLN A 459 -10.67 -7.08 -14.35
N GLU A 460 -10.40 -8.29 -13.85
CA GLU A 460 -9.64 -9.28 -14.58
C GLU A 460 -10.28 -9.55 -15.96
N PRO A 461 -9.54 -9.56 -17.08
CA PRO A 461 -8.09 -9.51 -17.22
C PRO A 461 -7.47 -8.09 -17.26
N PHE A 462 -8.11 -7.08 -16.72
CA PHE A 462 -7.66 -5.68 -16.63
C PHE A 462 -7.58 -4.95 -17.97
N GLU A 463 -8.24 -5.46 -18.97
CA GLU A 463 -8.32 -4.87 -20.32
C GLU A 463 -9.35 -3.74 -20.35
N LEU A 464 -8.98 -2.62 -20.94
CA LEU A 464 -9.89 -1.49 -21.16
C LEU A 464 -10.76 -1.70 -22.39
N ALA A 465 -12.07 -1.44 -22.26
CA ALA A 465 -13.03 -1.60 -23.35
C ALA A 465 -12.84 -0.54 -24.43
N LEU A 466 -12.28 -0.95 -25.57
CA LEU A 466 -12.08 -0.11 -26.74
C LEU A 466 -13.05 -0.49 -27.86
N PRO A 467 -13.36 0.43 -28.80
CA PRO A 467 -14.23 0.13 -29.96
C PRO A 467 -13.65 -0.99 -30.80
N SER A 468 -14.50 -1.86 -31.35
CA SER A 468 -14.12 -3.03 -32.17
C SER A 468 -13.28 -2.70 -33.41
N LYS A 469 -13.28 -1.45 -33.87
CA LYS A 469 -12.43 -0.97 -34.98
C LYS A 469 -10.96 -0.75 -34.57
N VAL A 470 -10.66 -0.69 -33.28
CA VAL A 470 -9.30 -0.57 -32.76
C VAL A 470 -8.63 -1.93 -32.84
N GLN A 471 -7.39 -1.98 -33.32
CA GLN A 471 -6.56 -3.17 -33.25
C GLN A 471 -5.61 -3.07 -32.04
N GLY A 472 -5.43 -4.21 -31.36
CA GLY A 472 -4.62 -4.27 -30.15
C GLY A 472 -5.42 -4.01 -28.87
N ALA A 473 -4.74 -3.98 -27.73
CA ALA A 473 -5.34 -3.89 -26.40
C ALA A 473 -4.57 -2.95 -25.46
N VAL A 474 -5.28 -2.38 -24.49
CA VAL A 474 -4.71 -1.62 -23.38
C VAL A 474 -5.13 -2.27 -22.07
N TYR A 475 -4.16 -2.64 -21.24
CA TYR A 475 -4.37 -3.18 -19.90
C TYR A 475 -4.04 -2.12 -18.85
N CYS A 476 -4.90 -1.96 -17.85
CA CYS A 476 -4.74 -0.96 -16.81
C CYS A 476 -4.32 -1.64 -15.48
N LEU A 477 -3.08 -1.44 -15.10
CA LEU A 477 -2.51 -1.80 -13.79
C LEU A 477 -2.08 -0.53 -13.00
N ALA A 478 -2.66 0.62 -13.31
CA ALA A 478 -2.48 1.84 -12.55
C ALA A 478 -3.18 1.73 -11.20
N MET A 479 -2.46 1.92 -10.10
CA MET A 479 -2.95 1.63 -8.76
C MET A 479 -4.25 2.35 -8.41
N PRO A 480 -4.45 3.66 -8.67
CA PRO A 480 -5.70 4.34 -8.33
C PRO A 480 -6.93 3.70 -8.99
N GLN A 481 -6.80 3.23 -10.24
CA GLN A 481 -7.92 2.65 -11.00
C GLN A 481 -8.26 1.24 -10.52
N ILE A 482 -7.25 0.46 -10.10
CA ILE A 482 -7.46 -0.90 -9.59
C ILE A 482 -8.12 -0.87 -8.22
N LEU A 483 -7.71 0.04 -7.33
CA LEU A 483 -8.20 0.12 -5.95
C LEU A 483 -9.71 0.27 -5.82
N LYS A 484 -10.39 0.69 -6.88
CA LYS A 484 -11.86 0.83 -6.87
C LYS A 484 -12.57 -0.51 -6.64
N ARG A 485 -12.01 -1.62 -7.13
CA ARG A 485 -12.57 -2.98 -6.96
C ARG A 485 -11.61 -3.95 -6.28
N HIS A 486 -10.32 -3.65 -6.23
CA HIS A 486 -9.28 -4.47 -5.62
C HIS A 486 -8.57 -3.69 -4.50
N PRO A 487 -9.25 -3.43 -3.37
CA PRO A 487 -8.74 -2.54 -2.31
C PRO A 487 -7.45 -3.05 -1.66
N PHE A 488 -7.16 -4.35 -1.75
CA PHE A 488 -5.96 -4.98 -1.18
C PHE A 488 -4.75 -4.98 -2.13
N SER A 489 -4.88 -4.47 -3.36
CA SER A 489 -3.86 -4.61 -4.42
C SER A 489 -2.56 -3.83 -4.21
N GLN A 490 -2.42 -3.05 -3.14
CA GLN A 490 -1.22 -2.25 -2.88
C GLN A 490 0.01 -3.10 -2.47
N GLY A 491 -0.18 -4.34 -2.05
CA GLY A 491 0.88 -5.26 -1.67
C GLY A 491 1.66 -5.81 -2.87
N LEU A 492 2.97 -6.11 -2.69
CA LEU A 492 3.81 -6.67 -3.75
C LEU A 492 3.34 -8.06 -4.21
N ALA A 493 2.78 -8.87 -3.32
CA ALA A 493 2.20 -10.17 -3.67
C ALA A 493 1.04 -10.01 -4.68
N ASN A 494 0.17 -9.04 -4.45
CA ASN A 494 -0.93 -8.73 -5.37
C ASN A 494 -0.41 -8.12 -6.67
N CYS A 495 0.60 -7.26 -6.63
CA CYS A 495 1.26 -6.78 -7.86
C CYS A 495 1.83 -7.90 -8.73
N ASP A 496 2.38 -8.97 -8.11
CA ASP A 496 2.85 -10.16 -8.83
C ASP A 496 1.66 -10.96 -9.42
N ALA A 497 0.57 -11.14 -8.69
CA ALA A 497 -0.64 -11.82 -9.18
C ALA A 497 -1.27 -11.07 -10.35
N LEU A 498 -1.50 -9.76 -10.22
CA LEU A 498 -2.01 -8.89 -11.28
C LEU A 498 -1.14 -8.92 -12.52
N GLY A 499 0.18 -8.83 -12.34
CA GLY A 499 1.14 -8.89 -13.43
C GLY A 499 1.11 -10.21 -14.17
N ARG A 500 0.97 -11.33 -13.47
CA ARG A 500 0.83 -12.68 -14.06
C ARG A 500 -0.49 -12.85 -14.81
N SER A 501 -1.60 -12.34 -14.27
CA SER A 501 -2.90 -12.40 -14.90
C SER A 501 -2.87 -11.69 -16.27
N VAL A 502 -2.40 -10.44 -16.31
CA VAL A 502 -2.24 -9.69 -17.56
C VAL A 502 -1.30 -10.41 -18.54
N ALA A 503 -0.17 -10.94 -18.06
CA ALA A 503 0.78 -11.64 -18.92
C ALA A 503 0.17 -12.90 -19.57
N LYS A 504 -0.58 -13.71 -18.81
CA LYS A 504 -1.30 -14.87 -19.34
C LYS A 504 -2.28 -14.47 -20.43
N HIS A 505 -3.07 -13.41 -20.20
CA HIS A 505 -4.03 -12.95 -21.18
C HIS A 505 -3.35 -12.47 -22.48
N ILE A 506 -2.26 -11.70 -22.37
CA ILE A 506 -1.45 -11.25 -23.51
C ILE A 506 -0.90 -12.43 -24.31
N LEU A 507 -0.44 -13.49 -23.64
CA LEU A 507 0.09 -14.70 -24.29
C LEU A 507 -0.99 -15.62 -24.86
N GLY A 508 -2.26 -15.35 -24.60
CA GLY A 508 -3.39 -16.16 -25.07
C GLY A 508 -3.62 -17.44 -24.26
N ASP A 509 -2.98 -17.58 -23.11
CA ASP A 509 -3.22 -18.65 -22.16
C ASP A 509 -4.53 -18.33 -21.38
N ARG A 510 -5.64 -19.00 -21.77
CA ARG A 510 -6.95 -18.84 -21.14
C ARG A 510 -7.13 -19.77 -19.95
#